data_9cfae723bf85e9821837c3a1021a8941
#
_entry.id   9cfae723bf85e9821837c3a1021a8941
#
_cell.length_a   1.000
_cell.length_b   1.000
_cell.length_c   1.000
_cell.angle_alpha   90.00
_cell.angle_beta   90.00
_cell.angle_gamma   90.00
#
_symmetry.space_group_name_H-M   'P 1'
#
loop_
_entity.id
_entity.type
_entity.pdbx_description
1 polymer ?
#
loop_
_entity_poly.entity_id
_entity_poly.type
_entity_poly.pdbx_seq_one_letter_code
_entity_poly.pdbx_strand_id
1 'polypeptide(L)'
;MTAAASLAVIVAGPALAQTTGGLIDVNTATAAQLQPLPHMTPAIAQAVVAHRPYKSIVDLNKLLIDQKLTQPQATEFYRRAFVKINLNTGTKEEFMLMPGVGARMSAEFAEYRPWKTWAQFDKEIGKYVGQAETDRFKPYVFIPGN
;
A
#
# COMPACT_ATOMS: atom_id res chain seq x y z
N MET A 1 6.68 33.84 47.39
CA MET A 1 5.68 33.31 46.43
C MET A 1 6.40 32.92 45.18
N THR A 2 6.74 31.65 45.04
CA THR A 2 7.43 31.10 43.91
C THR A 2 6.40 30.35 43.04
N ALA A 3 6.09 30.91 41.87
CA ALA A 3 5.23 30.24 40.90
C ALA A 3 6.07 29.24 40.14
N ALA A 4 5.81 27.96 40.33
CA ALA A 4 6.39 26.89 39.56
C ALA A 4 5.61 26.79 38.21
N ALA A 5 6.23 27.17 37.11
CA ALA A 5 5.71 26.93 35.79
C ALA A 5 5.96 25.46 35.41
N SER A 6 4.90 24.66 35.45
CA SER A 6 4.93 23.28 34.91
C SER A 6 4.99 23.36 33.38
N LEU A 7 6.13 23.04 32.78
CA LEU A 7 6.21 22.76 31.37
C LEU A 7 5.50 21.42 31.11
N ALA A 8 4.34 21.46 30.48
CA ALA A 8 3.71 20.30 29.92
C ALA A 8 4.52 19.87 28.69
N VAL A 9 5.29 18.79 28.81
CA VAL A 9 5.91 18.12 27.66
C VAL A 9 4.78 17.41 26.90
N ILE A 10 4.37 18.00 25.78
CA ILE A 10 3.50 17.30 24.85
C ILE A 10 4.36 16.26 24.14
N VAL A 11 4.31 15.04 24.61
CA VAL A 11 4.84 13.91 23.87
C VAL A 11 3.90 13.68 22.70
N ALA A 12 4.30 14.13 21.50
CA ALA A 12 3.62 13.74 20.29
C ALA A 12 3.74 12.22 20.16
N GLY A 13 2.63 11.51 20.35
CA GLY A 13 2.56 10.07 20.13
C GLY A 13 2.91 9.74 18.67
N PRO A 14 3.38 8.52 18.38
CA PRO A 14 3.69 8.12 17.00
C PRO A 14 2.45 8.31 16.13
N ALA A 15 2.62 9.02 15.01
CA ALA A 15 1.56 9.16 14.03
C ALA A 15 1.12 7.75 13.60
N LEU A 16 -0.16 7.42 13.85
CA LEU A 16 -0.72 6.13 13.44
C LEU A 16 -0.72 6.10 11.90
N ALA A 17 -0.05 5.12 11.31
CA ALA A 17 -0.14 4.89 9.89
C ALA A 17 -1.60 4.65 9.51
N GLN A 18 -2.06 5.30 8.46
CA GLN A 18 -3.42 5.10 7.97
C GLN A 18 -3.54 3.68 7.42
N THR A 19 -4.32 2.84 8.10
CA THR A 19 -4.66 1.50 7.62
C THR A 19 -6.00 1.57 6.89
N THR A 20 -5.98 1.36 5.59
CA THR A 20 -7.22 1.17 4.82
C THR A 20 -7.43 -0.33 4.67
N GLY A 21 -8.50 -0.86 5.28
CA GLY A 21 -8.78 -2.30 5.21
C GLY A 21 -7.69 -3.20 5.82
N GLY A 22 -6.94 -2.72 6.83
CA GLY A 22 -5.84 -3.45 7.44
C GLY A 22 -4.52 -3.42 6.67
N LEU A 23 -4.46 -2.74 5.53
CA LEU A 23 -3.26 -2.57 4.72
C LEU A 23 -2.53 -1.29 5.14
N ILE A 24 -1.23 -1.40 5.41
CA ILE A 24 -0.37 -0.28 5.79
C ILE A 24 0.07 0.46 4.52
N ASP A 25 -0.10 1.78 4.51
CA ASP A 25 0.47 2.63 3.47
C ASP A 25 1.97 2.82 3.71
N VAL A 26 2.78 2.28 2.80
CA VAL A 26 4.25 2.32 2.90
C VAL A 26 4.78 3.76 2.90
N ASN A 27 4.12 4.70 2.22
CA ASN A 27 4.56 6.08 2.17
C ASN A 27 4.38 6.84 3.49
N THR A 28 3.57 6.35 4.41
CA THR A 28 3.27 7.02 5.69
C THR A 28 3.70 6.21 6.92
N ALA A 29 3.92 4.90 6.78
CA ALA A 29 4.29 4.01 7.88
C ALA A 29 5.62 4.39 8.53
N THR A 30 5.75 4.22 9.83
CA THR A 30 7.04 4.32 10.53
C THR A 30 7.87 3.05 10.32
N ALA A 31 9.19 3.13 10.51
CA ALA A 31 10.04 1.94 10.49
C ALA A 31 9.58 0.90 11.52
N ALA A 32 9.16 1.33 12.71
CA ALA A 32 8.63 0.46 13.77
C ALA A 32 7.35 -0.29 13.34
N GLN A 33 6.50 0.32 12.51
CA GLN A 33 5.30 -0.33 11.97
C GLN A 33 5.62 -1.33 10.85
N LEU A 34 6.71 -1.12 10.13
CA LEU A 34 7.15 -2.02 9.05
C LEU A 34 7.93 -3.23 9.57
N GLN A 35 8.69 -3.08 10.66
CA GLN A 35 9.56 -4.15 11.19
C GLN A 35 8.86 -5.48 11.48
N PRO A 36 7.64 -5.53 12.06
CA PRO A 36 6.96 -6.80 12.35
C PRO A 36 6.34 -7.47 11.11
N LEU A 37 6.43 -6.84 9.94
CA LEU A 37 5.86 -7.39 8.72
C LEU A 37 6.74 -8.51 8.14
N PRO A 38 6.17 -9.41 7.30
CA PRO A 38 6.90 -10.52 6.73
C PRO A 38 8.20 -10.08 6.03
N HIS A 39 9.29 -10.79 6.31
CA HIS A 39 10.61 -10.60 5.69
C HIS A 39 11.27 -9.24 5.95
N MET A 40 10.72 -8.44 6.87
CA MET A 40 11.32 -7.17 7.27
C MET A 40 12.38 -7.38 8.35
N THR A 41 13.50 -6.69 8.19
CA THR A 41 14.51 -6.49 9.23
C THR A 41 14.55 -5.00 9.59
N PRO A 42 15.11 -4.61 10.75
CA PRO A 42 15.29 -3.19 11.06
C PRO A 42 16.00 -2.42 9.95
N ALA A 43 17.03 -3.00 9.33
CA ALA A 43 17.77 -2.37 8.23
C ALA A 43 16.91 -2.18 6.97
N ILE A 44 16.10 -3.18 6.59
CA ILE A 44 15.20 -3.07 5.44
C ILE A 44 14.10 -2.06 5.70
N ALA A 45 13.48 -2.06 6.89
CA ALA A 45 12.46 -1.08 7.26
C ALA A 45 13.01 0.36 7.20
N GLN A 46 14.23 0.57 7.66
CA GLN A 46 14.91 1.87 7.56
C GLN A 46 15.18 2.26 6.11
N ALA A 47 15.65 1.33 5.27
CA ALA A 47 15.86 1.58 3.85
C ALA A 47 14.55 1.96 3.15
N VAL A 48 13.44 1.27 3.45
CA VAL A 48 12.11 1.58 2.92
C VAL A 48 11.70 3.01 3.28
N VAL A 49 11.87 3.41 4.53
CA VAL A 49 11.54 4.78 4.98
C VAL A 49 12.44 5.84 4.34
N ALA A 50 13.73 5.55 4.19
CA ALA A 50 14.71 6.50 3.65
C ALA A 50 14.51 6.81 2.16
N HIS A 51 13.94 5.89 1.38
CA HIS A 51 13.76 6.04 -0.08
C HIS A 51 12.39 6.61 -0.47
N ARG A 52 11.60 7.11 0.47
CA ARG A 52 10.32 7.79 0.21
C ARG A 52 10.50 9.16 -0.44
N PRO A 53 9.48 9.66 -1.19
CA PRO A 53 8.20 8.98 -1.48
C PRO A 53 8.29 7.99 -2.64
N TYR A 54 7.59 6.87 -2.53
CA TYR A 54 7.39 5.96 -3.66
C TYR A 54 6.24 6.47 -4.53
N LYS A 55 6.53 6.76 -5.79
CA LYS A 55 5.51 7.16 -6.77
C LYS A 55 4.78 5.94 -7.34
N SER A 56 5.44 4.80 -7.35
CA SER A 56 4.91 3.52 -7.83
C SER A 56 5.30 2.39 -6.90
N ILE A 57 4.44 1.37 -6.83
CA ILE A 57 4.76 0.10 -6.16
C ILE A 57 5.97 -0.59 -6.82
N VAL A 58 6.22 -0.35 -8.11
CA VAL A 58 7.38 -0.88 -8.83
C VAL A 58 8.69 -0.36 -8.24
N ASP A 59 8.74 0.91 -7.83
CA ASP A 59 9.92 1.50 -7.18
C ASP A 59 10.21 0.82 -5.83
N LEU A 60 9.17 0.55 -5.04
CA LEU A 60 9.29 -0.20 -3.81
C LEU A 60 9.73 -1.65 -4.07
N ASN A 61 9.14 -2.31 -5.06
CA ASN A 61 9.51 -3.69 -5.42
C ASN A 61 11.00 -3.78 -5.77
N LYS A 62 11.48 -2.83 -6.57
CA LYS A 62 12.90 -2.77 -6.92
C LYS A 62 13.78 -2.64 -5.68
N LEU A 63 13.44 -1.76 -4.75
CA LEU A 63 14.18 -1.63 -3.49
C LEU A 63 14.19 -2.93 -2.70
N LEU A 64 13.05 -3.61 -2.54
CA LEU A 64 12.97 -4.86 -1.78
C LEU A 64 13.83 -5.97 -2.41
N ILE A 65 13.82 -6.08 -3.74
CA ILE A 65 14.69 -7.03 -4.45
C ILE A 65 16.18 -6.67 -4.28
N ASP A 66 16.53 -5.39 -4.33
CA ASP A 66 17.89 -4.91 -4.07
C ASP A 66 18.32 -5.21 -2.62
N GLN A 67 17.39 -5.21 -1.67
CA GLN A 67 17.58 -5.65 -0.27
C GLN A 67 17.56 -7.18 -0.10
N LYS A 68 17.63 -7.95 -1.20
CA LYS A 68 17.72 -9.41 -1.25
C LYS A 68 16.44 -10.18 -0.88
N LEU A 69 15.29 -9.54 -0.90
CA LEU A 69 14.03 -10.28 -0.88
C LEU A 69 13.82 -10.97 -2.25
N THR A 70 13.28 -12.17 -2.21
CA THR A 70 12.76 -12.81 -3.42
C THR A 70 11.39 -12.24 -3.79
N GLN A 71 10.95 -12.38 -5.03
CA GLN A 71 9.62 -11.91 -5.43
C GLN A 71 8.48 -12.53 -4.62
N PRO A 72 8.47 -13.85 -4.28
CA PRO A 72 7.50 -14.41 -3.35
C PRO A 72 7.51 -13.75 -1.97
N GLN A 73 8.67 -13.44 -1.42
CA GLN A 73 8.79 -12.75 -0.13
C GLN A 73 8.25 -11.31 -0.19
N ALA A 74 8.53 -10.58 -1.27
CA ALA A 74 7.94 -9.27 -1.50
C ALA A 74 6.40 -9.36 -1.60
N THR A 75 5.86 -10.39 -2.25
CA THR A 75 4.42 -10.62 -2.34
C THR A 75 3.79 -10.89 -0.97
N GLU A 76 4.45 -11.63 -0.07
CA GLU A 76 3.99 -11.81 1.30
C GLU A 76 3.95 -10.48 2.07
N PHE A 77 4.96 -9.64 1.91
CA PHE A 77 4.99 -8.29 2.46
C PHE A 77 3.81 -7.45 1.93
N TYR A 78 3.52 -7.52 0.62
CA TYR A 78 2.42 -6.76 -0.01
C TYR A 78 1.03 -7.15 0.49
N ARG A 79 0.86 -8.29 1.13
CA ARG A 79 -0.39 -8.65 1.81
C ARG A 79 -0.68 -7.79 3.06
N ARG A 80 0.32 -7.07 3.56
CA ARG A 80 0.25 -6.28 4.79
C ARG A 80 0.57 -4.80 4.59
N ALA A 81 1.36 -4.46 3.58
CA ALA A 81 1.75 -3.08 3.28
C ALA A 81 1.94 -2.89 1.77
N PHE A 82 1.55 -1.74 1.25
CA PHE A 82 1.54 -1.49 -0.19
C PHE A 82 1.68 0.01 -0.51
N VAL A 83 2.01 0.33 -1.76
CA VAL A 83 1.90 1.67 -2.34
C VAL A 83 0.68 1.65 -3.26
N LYS A 84 -0.36 2.42 -2.93
CA LYS A 84 -1.63 2.40 -3.67
C LYS A 84 -1.46 2.80 -5.13
N ILE A 85 -2.17 2.10 -6.01
CA ILE A 85 -2.14 2.31 -7.45
C ILE A 85 -3.36 3.13 -7.88
N ASN A 86 -3.13 4.17 -8.68
CA ASN A 86 -4.21 4.90 -9.33
C ASN A 86 -4.84 4.02 -10.42
N LEU A 87 -6.12 3.68 -10.28
CA LEU A 87 -6.83 2.82 -11.23
C LEU A 87 -6.84 3.38 -12.66
N ASN A 88 -6.81 4.70 -12.82
CA ASN A 88 -6.89 5.34 -14.13
C ASN A 88 -5.54 5.45 -14.86
N THR A 89 -4.43 5.37 -14.14
CA THR A 89 -3.08 5.53 -14.73
C THR A 89 -2.14 4.37 -14.45
N GLY A 90 -2.50 3.46 -13.52
CA GLY A 90 -1.69 2.32 -13.15
C GLY A 90 -1.31 1.43 -14.33
N THR A 91 -0.09 0.93 -14.30
CA THR A 91 0.43 0.04 -15.35
C THR A 91 0.08 -1.42 -15.06
N LYS A 92 0.16 -2.26 -16.08
CA LYS A 92 0.03 -3.71 -15.93
C LYS A 92 1.02 -4.26 -14.91
N GLU A 93 2.26 -3.78 -14.93
CA GLU A 93 3.31 -4.18 -14.00
C GLU A 93 2.94 -3.86 -12.55
N GLU A 94 2.43 -2.66 -12.30
CA GLU A 94 1.97 -2.25 -10.96
C GLU A 94 0.84 -3.15 -10.45
N PHE A 95 -0.19 -3.39 -11.27
CA PHE A 95 -1.32 -4.23 -10.89
C PHE A 95 -0.92 -5.68 -10.63
N MET A 96 0.04 -6.22 -11.38
CA MET A 96 0.52 -7.59 -11.19
C MET A 96 1.33 -7.77 -9.89
N LEU A 97 1.75 -6.69 -9.24
CA LEU A 97 2.36 -6.74 -7.89
C LEU A 97 1.31 -6.86 -6.77
N MET A 98 0.04 -6.59 -7.06
CA MET A 98 -1.04 -6.84 -6.10
C MET A 98 -1.18 -8.35 -5.86
N PRO A 99 -1.19 -8.81 -4.59
CA PRO A 99 -1.38 -10.23 -4.31
C PRO A 99 -2.66 -10.79 -4.95
N GLY A 100 -2.52 -11.86 -5.72
CA GLY A 100 -3.64 -12.53 -6.40
C GLY A 100 -4.09 -11.90 -7.72
N VAL A 101 -3.44 -10.84 -8.18
CA VAL A 101 -3.72 -10.22 -9.49
C VAL A 101 -2.76 -10.79 -10.54
N GLY A 102 -3.33 -11.43 -11.56
CA GLY A 102 -2.59 -11.92 -12.72
C GLY A 102 -2.79 -11.02 -13.95
N ALA A 103 -2.20 -11.43 -15.07
CA ALA A 103 -2.24 -10.67 -16.32
C ALA A 103 -3.65 -10.38 -16.81
N ARG A 104 -4.59 -11.34 -16.65
CA ARG A 104 -5.99 -11.16 -17.05
C ARG A 104 -6.66 -10.05 -16.24
N MET A 105 -6.62 -10.11 -14.91
CA MET A 105 -7.25 -9.10 -14.05
C MET A 105 -6.61 -7.74 -14.22
N SER A 106 -5.30 -7.68 -14.42
CA SER A 106 -4.60 -6.44 -14.74
C SER A 106 -5.13 -5.80 -16.05
N ALA A 107 -5.44 -6.61 -17.05
CA ALA A 107 -6.05 -6.13 -18.30
C ALA A 107 -7.47 -5.59 -18.08
N GLU A 108 -8.29 -6.26 -17.26
CA GLU A 108 -9.65 -5.80 -16.91
C GLU A 108 -9.62 -4.44 -16.18
N PHE A 109 -8.66 -4.21 -15.28
CA PHE A 109 -8.51 -2.91 -14.63
C PHE A 109 -8.22 -1.77 -15.63
N ALA A 110 -7.54 -2.05 -16.72
CA ALA A 110 -7.26 -1.07 -17.77
C ALA A 110 -8.42 -0.90 -18.76
N GLU A 111 -9.18 -1.96 -19.05
CA GLU A 111 -10.22 -1.97 -20.07
C GLU A 111 -11.41 -1.07 -19.73
N TYR A 112 -11.80 -1.03 -18.45
CA TYR A 112 -12.97 -0.25 -18.00
C TYR A 112 -12.66 1.21 -17.63
N ARG A 113 -11.49 1.72 -17.99
CA ARG A 113 -11.13 3.13 -17.80
C ARG A 113 -11.97 4.05 -18.68
N PRO A 114 -12.31 5.25 -18.17
CA PRO A 114 -11.95 5.82 -16.87
C PRO A 114 -12.83 5.32 -15.72
N TRP A 115 -12.19 4.96 -14.61
CA TRP A 115 -12.86 4.63 -13.37
C TRP A 115 -13.32 5.92 -12.69
N LYS A 116 -14.61 6.02 -12.39
CA LYS A 116 -15.23 7.22 -11.80
C LYS A 116 -15.77 6.98 -10.41
N THR A 117 -16.27 5.76 -10.12
CA THR A 117 -16.89 5.41 -8.85
C THR A 117 -16.53 4.00 -8.42
N TRP A 118 -16.61 3.74 -7.11
CA TRP A 118 -16.48 2.40 -6.57
C TRP A 118 -17.62 1.47 -7.01
N ALA A 119 -18.83 2.02 -7.19
CA ALA A 119 -19.97 1.25 -7.72
C ALA A 119 -19.69 0.70 -9.13
N GLN A 120 -19.03 1.48 -9.98
CA GLN A 120 -18.56 1.02 -11.29
C GLN A 120 -17.54 -0.12 -11.12
N PHE A 121 -16.56 0.04 -10.21
CA PHE A 121 -15.56 -0.97 -9.93
C PHE A 121 -16.19 -2.28 -9.44
N ASP A 122 -17.11 -2.20 -8.48
CA ASP A 122 -17.83 -3.36 -7.95
C ASP A 122 -18.61 -4.10 -9.04
N LYS A 123 -19.29 -3.36 -9.90
CA LYS A 123 -20.06 -3.92 -11.02
C LYS A 123 -19.15 -4.61 -12.03
N GLU A 124 -18.15 -3.91 -12.55
CA GLU A 124 -17.36 -4.38 -13.68
C GLU A 124 -16.33 -5.46 -13.28
N ILE A 125 -15.70 -5.33 -12.13
CA ILE A 125 -14.74 -6.32 -11.63
C ILE A 125 -15.45 -7.46 -10.89
N GLY A 126 -16.50 -7.16 -10.14
CA GLY A 126 -17.26 -8.16 -9.37
C GLY A 126 -17.87 -9.28 -10.23
N LYS A 127 -18.19 -8.99 -11.50
CA LYS A 127 -18.68 -10.01 -12.43
C LYS A 127 -17.66 -11.12 -12.74
N TYR A 128 -16.36 -10.85 -12.56
CA TYR A 128 -15.29 -11.83 -12.79
C TYR A 128 -14.89 -12.59 -11.53
N VAL A 129 -14.88 -11.92 -10.37
CA VAL A 129 -14.27 -12.45 -9.15
C VAL A 129 -15.20 -12.46 -7.93
N GLY A 130 -16.37 -11.83 -8.03
CA GLY A 130 -17.30 -11.68 -6.91
C GLY A 130 -16.94 -10.53 -5.95
N GLN A 131 -17.88 -10.19 -5.07
CA GLN A 131 -17.77 -9.01 -4.20
C GLN A 131 -16.62 -9.13 -3.20
N ALA A 132 -16.42 -10.30 -2.58
CA ALA A 132 -15.38 -10.48 -1.57
C ALA A 132 -13.98 -10.21 -2.13
N GLU A 133 -13.70 -10.67 -3.34
CA GLU A 133 -12.41 -10.45 -3.98
C GLU A 133 -12.27 -9.00 -4.48
N THR A 134 -13.36 -8.41 -4.98
CA THR A 134 -13.40 -6.99 -5.34
C THR A 134 -13.09 -6.11 -4.13
N ASP A 135 -13.68 -6.40 -2.98
CA ASP A 135 -13.42 -5.68 -1.72
C ASP A 135 -11.96 -5.85 -1.26
N ARG A 136 -11.38 -7.02 -1.51
CA ARG A 136 -9.96 -7.29 -1.22
C ARG A 136 -9.01 -6.44 -2.07
N PHE A 137 -9.39 -6.08 -3.31
CA PHE A 137 -8.58 -5.23 -4.17
C PHE A 137 -8.61 -3.74 -3.78
N LYS A 138 -9.72 -3.25 -3.25
CA LYS A 138 -9.93 -1.82 -2.95
C LYS A 138 -8.82 -1.16 -2.12
N PRO A 139 -8.28 -1.79 -1.06
CA PRO A 139 -7.18 -1.20 -0.30
C PRO A 139 -5.88 -0.94 -1.09
N TYR A 140 -5.69 -1.65 -2.19
CA TYR A 140 -4.48 -1.56 -3.04
C TYR A 140 -4.55 -0.47 -4.09
N VAL A 141 -5.74 0.05 -4.37
CA VAL A 141 -5.99 0.98 -5.47
C VAL A 141 -6.75 2.21 -5.00
N PHE A 142 -6.78 3.24 -5.82
CA PHE A 142 -7.63 4.39 -5.58
C PHE A 142 -8.19 4.95 -6.89
N ILE A 143 -9.33 5.61 -6.78
CA ILE A 143 -9.96 6.37 -7.87
C ILE A 143 -9.75 7.84 -7.54
N PRO A 144 -9.10 8.66 -8.39
CA PRO A 144 -8.91 10.07 -8.13
C PRO A 144 -10.24 10.80 -7.91
N GLY A 145 -10.36 11.55 -6.82
CA GLY A 145 -11.56 12.31 -6.47
C GLY A 145 -12.64 11.53 -5.72
N ASN A 146 -12.38 10.28 -5.33
CA ASN A 146 -13.27 9.46 -4.50
C ASN A 146 -12.61 9.04 -3.19
#